data_c2a6c783f649c79a3e62722d9a1a81a1
#
_entry.id   c2a6c783f649c79a3e62722d9a1a81a1
#
_cell.length_a   1.000
_cell.length_b   1.000
_cell.length_c   1.000
_cell.angle_alpha   90.00
_cell.angle_beta   90.00
_cell.angle_gamma   90.00
#
_symmetry.space_group_name_H-M   'P 1'
#
loop_
_entity.id
_entity.type
_entity.pdbx_description
1 polymer ?
#
loop_
_entity_poly.entity_id
_entity_poly.type
_entity_poly.pdbx_seq_one_letter_code
_entity_poly.pdbx_strand_id
1 'polypeptide(L)'
;GAVVVDTAPFPQEAREIRDFALRRCPQGIRYLINTHHHADHIYGSYLFPEAELIAHRRCRQILLQSGEESLVRAQEQTPALASVQLRIPQLVFETEMLLRLGEKTIHLMHAPGHSQDGIMVHVREDKVLVASDVVTPVPLMVRGDREALVESLKLIKTLNLENLIQGHGGVLLRGEIE
;
A
#
# COMPACT_ATOMS: atom_id res chain seq x y z
N GLY A 1 -10.65 9.04 12.94
CA GLY A 1 -10.28 7.72 12.43
C GLY A 1 -8.87 7.67 11.90
N ALA A 2 -8.34 6.47 11.74
CA ALA A 2 -7.02 6.23 11.18
C ALA A 2 -7.10 5.72 9.73
N VAL A 3 -5.98 5.87 9.00
CA VAL A 3 -5.70 5.19 7.74
C VAL A 3 -4.50 4.30 7.95
N VAL A 4 -4.58 3.07 7.47
CA VAL A 4 -3.47 2.12 7.41
C VAL A 4 -3.11 1.93 5.93
N VAL A 5 -1.81 1.96 5.63
CA VAL A 5 -1.30 1.70 4.27
C VAL A 5 -0.47 0.44 4.35
N ASP A 6 -0.88 -0.59 3.61
CA ASP A 6 -0.36 -1.95 3.60
C ASP A 6 -0.40 -2.68 4.95
N THR A 7 -0.17 -3.98 4.96
CA THR A 7 -0.48 -4.82 6.14
C THR A 7 0.57 -5.84 6.51
N ALA A 8 1.68 -5.93 5.77
CA ALA A 8 2.66 -7.02 5.87
C ALA A 8 2.08 -8.40 5.49
N PRO A 9 2.95 -9.42 5.27
CA PRO A 9 2.52 -10.73 4.80
C PRO A 9 1.94 -11.62 5.92
N PHE A 10 2.48 -11.51 7.14
CA PHE A 10 2.15 -12.47 8.20
C PHE A 10 1.04 -11.95 9.13
N PRO A 11 0.12 -12.83 9.55
CA PRO A 11 -0.98 -12.45 10.44
C PRO A 11 -0.55 -11.81 11.76
N GLN A 12 0.60 -12.20 12.29
CA GLN A 12 1.11 -11.60 13.53
C GLN A 12 1.48 -10.13 13.31
N GLU A 13 2.25 -9.83 12.28
CA GLU A 13 2.66 -8.45 11.92
C GLU A 13 1.45 -7.57 11.65
N ALA A 14 0.49 -8.08 10.88
CA ALA A 14 -0.74 -7.36 10.60
C ALA A 14 -1.57 -7.05 11.87
N ARG A 15 -1.60 -7.97 12.85
CA ARG A 15 -2.23 -7.70 14.16
C ARG A 15 -1.48 -6.59 14.92
N GLU A 16 -0.16 -6.62 14.91
CA GLU A 16 0.65 -5.58 15.58
C GLU A 16 0.41 -4.20 14.97
N ILE A 17 0.34 -4.11 13.63
CA ILE A 17 -0.02 -2.88 12.90
C ILE A 17 -1.42 -2.41 13.31
N ARG A 18 -2.41 -3.30 13.30
CA ARG A 18 -3.79 -3.00 13.68
C ARG A 18 -3.90 -2.51 15.12
N ASP A 19 -3.28 -3.22 16.05
CA ASP A 19 -3.29 -2.87 17.47
C ASP A 19 -2.59 -1.53 17.72
N PHE A 20 -1.49 -1.26 17.02
CA PHE A 20 -0.82 0.04 17.09
C PHE A 20 -1.75 1.16 16.59
N ALA A 21 -2.40 0.98 15.45
CA ALA A 21 -3.33 1.97 14.90
C ALA A 21 -4.50 2.25 15.86
N LEU A 22 -5.10 1.22 16.45
CA LEU A 22 -6.21 1.34 17.38
C LEU A 22 -5.79 2.02 18.71
N ARG A 23 -4.58 1.74 19.20
CA ARG A 23 -4.05 2.46 20.39
C ARG A 23 -3.84 3.95 20.13
N ARG A 24 -3.45 4.32 18.91
CA ARG A 24 -3.21 5.72 18.53
C ARG A 24 -4.48 6.46 18.14
N CYS A 25 -5.47 5.76 17.61
CA CYS A 25 -6.72 6.32 17.15
C CYS A 25 -7.93 5.50 17.67
N PRO A 26 -8.45 5.83 18.88
CA PRO A 26 -9.60 5.12 19.46
C PRO A 26 -10.89 5.21 18.62
N GLN A 27 -10.98 6.15 17.66
CA GLN A 27 -12.10 6.25 16.71
C GLN A 27 -12.08 5.15 15.63
N GLY A 28 -11.08 4.26 15.69
CA GLY A 28 -10.97 3.13 14.78
C GLY A 28 -10.26 3.44 13.46
N ILE A 29 -10.11 2.40 12.65
CA ILE A 29 -9.45 2.45 11.33
C ILE A 29 -10.54 2.64 10.29
N ARG A 30 -10.56 3.80 9.63
CA ARG A 30 -11.57 4.14 8.63
C ARG A 30 -11.26 3.54 7.26
N TYR A 31 -9.98 3.64 6.86
CA TYR A 31 -9.53 3.15 5.56
C TYR A 31 -8.31 2.27 5.72
N LEU A 32 -8.28 1.20 4.92
CA LEU A 32 -7.11 0.40 4.63
C LEU A 32 -6.77 0.60 3.15
N ILE A 33 -5.53 0.94 2.84
CA ILE A 33 -5.08 1.18 1.48
C ILE A 33 -4.05 0.10 1.13
N ASN A 34 -4.33 -0.71 0.11
CA ASN A 34 -3.33 -1.60 -0.46
C ASN A 34 -2.64 -0.89 -1.62
N THR A 35 -1.32 -0.73 -1.53
CA THR A 35 -0.53 -0.01 -2.54
C THR A 35 -0.42 -0.80 -3.84
N HIS A 36 -0.35 -2.12 -3.77
CA HIS A 36 -0.36 -3.03 -4.92
C HIS A 36 -0.68 -4.47 -4.47
N HIS A 37 -0.73 -5.41 -5.42
CA HIS A 37 -1.25 -6.77 -5.19
C HIS A 37 -0.27 -7.77 -4.59
N HIS A 38 0.99 -7.41 -4.32
CA HIS A 38 1.95 -8.38 -3.77
C HIS A 38 1.61 -8.79 -2.35
N ALA A 39 1.98 -10.04 -2.03
CA ALA A 39 1.60 -10.72 -0.79
C ALA A 39 1.96 -9.96 0.48
N ASP A 40 3.15 -9.39 0.51
CA ASP A 40 3.72 -8.65 1.64
C ASP A 40 3.05 -7.30 1.90
N HIS A 41 2.16 -6.85 1.01
CA HIS A 41 1.36 -5.64 1.18
C HIS A 41 -0.11 -5.94 1.51
N ILE A 42 -0.63 -7.11 1.12
CA ILE A 42 -2.08 -7.35 1.15
C ILE A 42 -2.54 -8.48 2.06
N TYR A 43 -1.68 -9.47 2.40
CA TYR A 43 -2.15 -10.69 3.07
C TYR A 43 -2.69 -10.45 4.48
N GLY A 44 -2.28 -9.38 5.15
CA GLY A 44 -2.87 -8.99 6.44
C GLY A 44 -4.21 -8.26 6.34
N SER A 45 -4.69 -7.90 5.14
CA SER A 45 -5.88 -7.04 4.94
C SER A 45 -7.17 -7.61 5.55
N TYR A 46 -7.30 -8.94 5.64
CA TYR A 46 -8.47 -9.59 6.23
C TYR A 46 -8.62 -9.34 7.75
N LEU A 47 -7.56 -8.92 8.42
CA LEU A 47 -7.57 -8.58 9.86
C LEU A 47 -8.10 -7.18 10.15
N PHE A 48 -8.49 -6.42 9.13
CA PHE A 48 -9.07 -5.07 9.25
C PHE A 48 -10.51 -5.02 8.74
N PRO A 49 -11.42 -5.90 9.21
CA PRO A 49 -12.76 -6.03 8.62
C PRO A 49 -13.61 -4.77 8.72
N GLU A 50 -13.32 -3.91 9.70
CA GLU A 50 -14.01 -2.64 9.93
C GLU A 50 -13.62 -1.52 8.96
N ALA A 51 -12.43 -1.61 8.33
CA ALA A 51 -11.93 -0.58 7.43
C ALA A 51 -12.45 -0.76 6.01
N GLU A 52 -12.76 0.34 5.32
CA GLU A 52 -13.01 0.30 3.87
C GLU A 52 -11.69 0.09 3.12
N LEU A 53 -11.60 -1.00 2.35
CA LEU A 53 -10.38 -1.35 1.62
C LEU A 53 -10.35 -0.66 0.25
N ILE A 54 -9.28 0.11 0.05
CA ILE A 54 -9.04 0.91 -1.17
C ILE A 54 -7.80 0.39 -1.88
N ALA A 55 -7.85 0.31 -3.21
CA ALA A 55 -6.70 0.02 -4.06
C ALA A 55 -6.92 0.56 -5.48
N HIS A 56 -5.89 0.45 -6.32
CA HIS A 56 -6.05 0.69 -7.74
C HIS A 56 -6.97 -0.36 -8.38
N ARG A 57 -7.74 0.02 -9.43
CA ARG A 57 -8.63 -0.91 -10.16
C ARG A 57 -7.92 -2.18 -10.64
N ARG A 58 -6.69 -2.05 -11.14
CA ARG A 58 -5.88 -3.19 -11.59
C ARG A 58 -5.54 -4.15 -10.46
N CYS A 59 -5.27 -3.66 -9.24
CA CYS A 59 -5.06 -4.51 -8.07
C CYS A 59 -6.28 -5.42 -7.85
N ARG A 60 -7.48 -4.85 -7.80
CA ARG A 60 -8.71 -5.65 -7.71
C ARG A 60 -8.84 -6.67 -8.84
N GLN A 61 -8.55 -6.29 -10.09
CA GLN A 61 -8.63 -7.20 -11.23
C GLN A 61 -7.66 -8.37 -11.10
N ILE A 62 -6.40 -8.11 -10.73
CA ILE A 62 -5.37 -9.14 -10.53
C ILE A 62 -5.81 -10.10 -9.41
N LEU A 63 -6.30 -9.57 -8.29
CA LEU A 63 -6.72 -10.39 -7.15
C LEU A 63 -7.93 -11.27 -7.50
N LEU A 64 -8.88 -10.77 -8.29
CA LEU A 64 -10.02 -11.57 -8.78
C LEU A 64 -9.62 -12.67 -9.78
N GLN A 65 -8.57 -12.43 -10.57
CA GLN A 65 -8.12 -13.37 -11.61
C GLN A 65 -7.22 -14.47 -11.06
N SER A 66 -6.32 -14.16 -10.15
CA SER A 66 -5.26 -15.08 -9.72
C SER A 66 -4.91 -15.00 -8.23
N GLY A 67 -5.57 -14.15 -7.46
CA GLY A 67 -5.21 -13.92 -6.06
C GLY A 67 -5.39 -15.16 -5.19
N GLU A 68 -6.52 -15.86 -5.33
CA GLU A 68 -6.82 -17.07 -4.55
C GLU A 68 -5.84 -18.20 -4.87
N GLU A 69 -5.56 -18.44 -6.16
CA GLU A 69 -4.59 -19.45 -6.57
C GLU A 69 -3.18 -19.13 -6.05
N SER A 70 -2.80 -17.86 -6.06
CA SER A 70 -1.51 -17.41 -5.54
C SER A 70 -1.43 -17.59 -4.01
N LEU A 71 -2.51 -17.31 -3.29
CA LEU A 71 -2.58 -17.51 -1.85
C LEU A 71 -2.48 -19.00 -1.48
N VAL A 72 -3.22 -19.88 -2.17
CA VAL A 72 -3.14 -21.33 -1.93
C VAL A 72 -1.72 -21.85 -2.10
N ARG A 73 -1.03 -21.47 -3.17
CA ARG A 73 0.39 -21.84 -3.38
C ARG A 73 1.31 -21.31 -2.27
N ALA A 74 1.07 -20.08 -1.81
CA ALA A 74 1.86 -19.49 -0.73
C ALA A 74 1.62 -20.22 0.60
N GLN A 75 0.38 -20.61 0.88
CA GLN A 75 0.01 -21.40 2.08
C GLN A 75 0.66 -22.80 2.10
N GLU A 76 0.73 -23.45 0.94
CA GLU A 76 1.42 -24.76 0.79
C GLU A 76 2.92 -24.65 1.11
N GLN A 77 3.54 -23.52 0.76
CA GLN A 77 4.98 -23.30 0.97
C GLN A 77 5.30 -22.71 2.35
N THR A 78 4.34 -22.00 2.94
CA THR A 78 4.56 -21.22 4.17
C THR A 78 3.41 -21.44 5.16
N PRO A 79 3.53 -22.40 6.07
CA PRO A 79 2.47 -22.73 7.04
C PRO A 79 1.98 -21.55 7.89
N ALA A 80 2.83 -20.54 8.12
CA ALA A 80 2.46 -19.32 8.84
C ALA A 80 1.33 -18.52 8.14
N LEU A 81 1.06 -18.77 6.85
CA LEU A 81 0.00 -18.13 6.07
C LEU A 81 -1.33 -18.91 6.10
N ALA A 82 -1.41 -20.05 6.80
CA ALA A 82 -2.58 -20.94 6.78
C ALA A 82 -3.91 -20.25 7.15
N SER A 83 -3.88 -19.21 7.98
CA SER A 83 -5.08 -18.46 8.39
C SER A 83 -5.37 -17.25 7.52
N VAL A 84 -4.53 -16.93 6.55
CA VAL A 84 -4.72 -15.78 5.65
C VAL A 84 -5.94 -16.02 4.76
N GLN A 85 -6.73 -14.97 4.58
CA GLN A 85 -7.87 -14.95 3.67
C GLN A 85 -7.71 -13.77 2.71
N LEU A 86 -7.95 -14.02 1.44
CA LEU A 86 -7.88 -12.95 0.45
C LEU A 86 -9.02 -11.96 0.66
N ARG A 87 -8.69 -10.68 0.78
CA ARG A 87 -9.67 -9.61 0.82
C ARG A 87 -9.60 -8.78 -0.46
N ILE A 88 -10.73 -8.70 -1.16
CA ILE A 88 -10.83 -7.96 -2.43
C ILE A 88 -11.19 -6.50 -2.13
N PRO A 89 -10.45 -5.50 -2.66
CA PRO A 89 -10.76 -4.09 -2.50
C PRO A 89 -12.17 -3.75 -2.99
N GLN A 90 -12.94 -3.00 -2.17
CA GLN A 90 -14.29 -2.55 -2.52
C GLN A 90 -14.25 -1.17 -3.20
N LEU A 91 -13.40 -0.27 -2.71
CA LEU A 91 -13.23 1.04 -3.30
C LEU A 91 -12.04 1.03 -4.24
N VAL A 92 -12.25 1.44 -5.48
CA VAL A 92 -11.19 1.43 -6.50
C VAL A 92 -11.18 2.74 -7.30
N PHE A 93 -9.99 3.09 -7.79
CA PHE A 93 -9.79 4.23 -8.68
C PHE A 93 -8.83 3.88 -9.82
N GLU A 94 -8.70 4.75 -10.82
CA GLU A 94 -7.85 4.50 -12.01
C GLU A 94 -6.61 5.40 -12.06
N THR A 95 -6.78 6.69 -11.81
CA THR A 95 -5.67 7.66 -11.91
C THR A 95 -5.30 8.24 -10.56
N GLU A 96 -6.28 8.82 -9.88
CA GLU A 96 -6.10 9.41 -8.57
C GLU A 96 -7.38 9.37 -7.75
N MET A 97 -7.25 9.43 -6.43
CA MET A 97 -8.36 9.57 -5.48
C MET A 97 -7.94 10.50 -4.34
N LEU A 98 -8.85 11.38 -3.95
CA LEU A 98 -8.67 12.25 -2.80
C LEU A 98 -9.61 11.81 -1.67
N LEU A 99 -9.04 11.55 -0.49
CA LEU A 99 -9.79 11.25 0.71
C LEU A 99 -9.59 12.40 1.70
N ARG A 100 -10.68 12.78 2.38
CA ARG A 100 -10.63 13.70 3.51
C ARG A 100 -10.86 12.94 4.79
N LEU A 101 -9.92 13.04 5.74
CA LEU A 101 -10.06 12.47 7.07
C LEU A 101 -9.65 13.51 8.12
N GLY A 102 -10.65 14.13 8.76
CA GLY A 102 -10.44 15.32 9.59
C GLY A 102 -9.87 16.47 8.75
N GLU A 103 -8.76 17.02 9.19
CA GLU A 103 -8.07 18.12 8.50
C GLU A 103 -7.04 17.64 7.46
N LYS A 104 -6.87 16.30 7.30
CA LYS A 104 -5.88 15.75 6.38
C LYS A 104 -6.50 15.42 5.02
N THR A 105 -5.75 15.74 3.98
CA THR A 105 -6.02 15.34 2.60
C THR A 105 -5.04 14.22 2.22
N ILE A 106 -5.58 13.04 1.98
CA ILE A 106 -4.83 11.86 1.57
C ILE A 106 -5.03 11.70 0.07
N HIS A 107 -3.96 11.88 -0.70
CA HIS A 107 -3.98 11.82 -2.14
C HIS A 107 -3.35 10.49 -2.59
N LEU A 108 -4.17 9.62 -3.15
CA LEU A 108 -3.74 8.37 -3.76
C LEU A 108 -3.50 8.63 -5.24
N MET A 109 -2.34 8.22 -5.76
CA MET A 109 -1.93 8.45 -7.14
C MET A 109 -1.49 7.12 -7.76
N HIS A 110 -1.96 6.80 -8.95
CA HIS A 110 -1.45 5.67 -9.72
C HIS A 110 0.02 5.92 -10.07
N ALA A 111 0.87 4.98 -9.71
CA ALA A 111 2.32 5.05 -9.87
C ALA A 111 2.86 3.68 -10.32
N PRO A 112 2.60 3.29 -11.56
CA PRO A 112 3.06 2.02 -12.10
C PRO A 112 4.58 2.01 -12.27
N GLY A 113 5.14 0.80 -12.36
CA GLY A 113 6.58 0.63 -12.61
C GLY A 113 7.12 -0.61 -11.93
N HIS A 114 7.09 -0.70 -10.60
CA HIS A 114 7.35 -1.92 -9.86
C HIS A 114 6.33 -3.01 -10.22
N SER A 115 5.07 -2.64 -10.20
CA SER A 115 3.93 -3.41 -10.69
C SER A 115 2.98 -2.52 -11.48
N GLN A 116 2.03 -3.11 -12.22
CA GLN A 116 1.09 -2.34 -13.05
C GLN A 116 -0.01 -1.63 -12.26
N ASP A 117 -0.24 -2.06 -11.03
CA ASP A 117 -1.29 -1.58 -10.13
C ASP A 117 -0.75 -0.72 -8.98
N GLY A 118 0.57 -0.41 -9.00
CA GLY A 118 1.23 0.36 -7.96
C GLY A 118 0.61 1.74 -7.75
N ILE A 119 0.46 2.15 -6.50
CA ILE A 119 0.03 3.49 -6.11
C ILE A 119 0.98 4.09 -5.07
N MET A 120 1.00 5.41 -5.01
CA MET A 120 1.60 6.17 -3.91
C MET A 120 0.51 6.89 -3.11
N VAL A 121 0.77 7.12 -1.83
CA VAL A 121 -0.16 7.79 -0.91
C VAL A 121 0.51 9.02 -0.30
N HIS A 122 0.04 10.21 -0.64
CA HIS A 122 0.58 11.49 -0.19
C HIS A 122 -0.34 12.14 0.85
N VAL A 123 0.14 12.31 2.07
CA VAL A 123 -0.52 13.11 3.10
C VAL A 123 -0.05 14.55 2.95
N ARG A 124 -0.89 15.38 2.31
CA ARG A 124 -0.47 16.70 1.80
C ARG A 124 -0.01 17.67 2.88
N GLU A 125 -0.76 17.76 3.96
CA GLU A 125 -0.50 18.70 5.05
C GLU A 125 0.76 18.34 5.83
N ASP A 126 1.08 17.05 5.91
CA ASP A 126 2.28 16.55 6.59
C ASP A 126 3.48 16.44 5.65
N LYS A 127 3.27 16.61 4.33
CA LYS A 127 4.30 16.43 3.29
C LYS A 127 4.98 15.06 3.36
N VAL A 128 4.21 14.03 3.69
CA VAL A 128 4.66 12.65 3.79
C VAL A 128 4.14 11.87 2.59
N LEU A 129 5.04 11.20 1.90
CA LEU A 129 4.71 10.28 0.82
C LEU A 129 5.00 8.84 1.25
N VAL A 130 3.99 7.99 1.23
CA VAL A 130 4.19 6.54 1.22
C VAL A 130 4.34 6.13 -0.25
N ALA A 131 5.60 5.90 -0.65
CA ALA A 131 5.94 5.56 -2.04
C ALA A 131 5.83 4.06 -2.31
N SER A 132 5.74 3.24 -1.25
CA SER A 132 5.74 1.78 -1.36
C SER A 132 6.90 1.29 -2.26
N ASP A 133 6.69 0.27 -3.06
CA ASP A 133 7.71 -0.35 -3.90
C ASP A 133 8.07 0.44 -5.17
N VAL A 134 7.46 1.60 -5.38
CA VAL A 134 7.97 2.58 -6.37
C VAL A 134 9.37 3.05 -5.96
N VAL A 135 9.64 3.12 -4.65
CA VAL A 135 10.95 3.44 -4.09
C VAL A 135 11.38 2.32 -3.16
N THR A 136 12.50 1.68 -3.48
CA THR A 136 13.14 0.64 -2.68
C THR A 136 14.66 0.85 -2.71
N PRO A 137 15.42 0.38 -1.71
CA PRO A 137 16.89 0.54 -1.68
C PRO A 137 17.59 -0.05 -2.90
N VAL A 138 17.01 -1.15 -3.44
CA VAL A 138 17.42 -1.75 -4.71
C VAL A 138 16.18 -1.80 -5.60
N PRO A 139 16.16 -1.08 -6.73
CA PRO A 139 15.01 -1.09 -7.62
C PRO A 139 14.65 -2.51 -8.07
N LEU A 140 13.41 -2.91 -7.82
CA LEU A 140 12.87 -4.21 -8.19
C LEU A 140 11.61 -4.00 -9.04
N MET A 141 11.52 -4.73 -10.14
CA MET A 141 10.32 -4.75 -10.99
C MET A 141 9.79 -6.17 -11.06
N VAL A 142 8.56 -6.37 -10.64
CA VAL A 142 7.88 -7.66 -10.70
C VAL A 142 6.69 -7.53 -11.66
N ARG A 143 6.86 -8.00 -12.89
CA ARG A 143 5.92 -7.77 -14.00
C ARG A 143 5.61 -6.28 -14.22
N GLY A 144 6.60 -5.45 -13.91
CA GLY A 144 6.52 -4.00 -14.01
C GLY A 144 7.00 -3.48 -15.37
N ASP A 145 7.17 -2.16 -15.43
CA ASP A 145 7.61 -1.44 -16.62
C ASP A 145 8.61 -0.36 -16.23
N ARG A 146 9.79 -0.39 -16.85
CA ARG A 146 10.90 0.53 -16.52
C ARG A 146 10.55 1.99 -16.85
N GLU A 147 9.91 2.23 -17.99
CA GLU A 147 9.59 3.59 -18.42
C GLU A 147 8.54 4.18 -17.48
N ALA A 148 7.50 3.39 -17.14
CA ALA A 148 6.51 3.77 -16.16
C ALA A 148 7.13 4.04 -14.77
N LEU A 149 8.11 3.25 -14.33
CA LEU A 149 8.83 3.49 -13.07
C LEU A 149 9.55 4.84 -13.09
N VAL A 150 10.24 5.16 -14.19
CA VAL A 150 10.94 6.44 -14.36
C VAL A 150 9.95 7.60 -14.28
N GLU A 151 8.77 7.50 -14.90
CA GLU A 151 7.75 8.55 -14.82
C GLU A 151 7.17 8.67 -13.40
N SER A 152 6.94 7.56 -12.71
CA SER A 152 6.52 7.57 -11.30
C SER A 152 7.55 8.23 -10.38
N LEU A 153 8.85 7.98 -10.61
CA LEU A 153 9.93 8.65 -9.87
C LEU A 153 10.03 10.14 -10.19
N LYS A 154 9.79 10.53 -11.44
CA LYS A 154 9.72 11.96 -11.83
C LYS A 154 8.57 12.67 -11.12
N LEU A 155 7.41 12.02 -10.97
CA LEU A 155 6.29 12.57 -10.24
C LEU A 155 6.67 12.87 -8.78
N ILE A 156 7.41 11.98 -8.10
CA ILE A 156 7.88 12.22 -6.73
C ILE A 156 8.65 13.53 -6.62
N LYS A 157 9.55 13.82 -7.59
CA LYS A 157 10.34 15.05 -7.61
C LYS A 157 9.52 16.33 -7.77
N THR A 158 8.27 16.24 -8.22
CA THR A 158 7.36 17.40 -8.28
C THR A 158 6.66 17.69 -6.96
N LEU A 159 6.71 16.76 -6.01
CA LEU A 159 6.05 16.88 -4.72
C LEU A 159 6.96 17.60 -3.71
N ASN A 160 6.38 18.49 -2.92
CA ASN A 160 7.10 19.14 -1.81
C ASN A 160 7.04 18.23 -0.58
N LEU A 161 8.04 17.35 -0.42
CA LEU A 161 8.08 16.33 0.62
C LEU A 161 9.06 16.69 1.75
N GLU A 162 8.70 16.32 2.97
CA GLU A 162 9.59 16.30 4.15
C GLU A 162 10.08 14.86 4.44
N ASN A 163 9.19 13.87 4.22
CA ASN A 163 9.51 12.47 4.45
C ASN A 163 8.95 11.59 3.33
N LEU A 164 9.70 10.54 2.98
CA LEU A 164 9.27 9.51 2.07
C LEU A 164 9.42 8.14 2.74
N ILE A 165 8.34 7.37 2.75
CA ILE A 165 8.29 6.00 3.26
C ILE A 165 8.37 5.08 2.05
N GLN A 166 9.49 4.37 1.92
CA GLN A 166 9.69 3.38 0.87
C GLN A 166 9.06 2.03 1.25
N GLY A 167 8.87 1.14 0.28
CA GLY A 167 8.25 -0.16 0.52
C GLY A 167 9.08 -1.05 1.44
N HIS A 168 10.37 -1.12 1.18
CA HIS A 168 11.34 -1.88 1.95
C HIS A 168 12.53 -0.98 2.30
N GLY A 169 12.79 -0.76 3.60
CA GLY A 169 13.89 0.08 4.07
C GLY A 169 13.47 1.12 5.09
N GLY A 170 14.33 2.09 5.31
CA GLY A 170 14.09 3.19 6.25
C GLY A 170 13.22 4.31 5.66
N VAL A 171 12.83 5.25 6.51
CA VAL A 171 12.22 6.51 6.06
C VAL A 171 13.31 7.40 5.50
N LEU A 172 13.10 7.94 4.31
CA LEU A 172 13.96 8.94 3.70
C LEU A 172 13.52 10.34 4.16
N LEU A 173 14.48 11.12 4.61
CA LEU A 173 14.27 12.52 4.97
C LEU A 173 14.48 13.42 3.74
N ARG A 174 14.02 14.66 3.81
CA ARG A 174 14.03 15.60 2.69
C ARG A 174 15.35 15.65 1.91
N GLY A 175 16.50 15.70 2.58
CA GLY A 175 17.81 15.75 1.92
C GLY A 175 18.26 14.43 1.26
N GLU A 176 17.51 13.35 1.43
CA GLU A 176 17.76 12.04 0.82
C GLU A 176 16.80 11.76 -0.35
N ILE A 177 15.76 12.61 -0.53
CA ILE A 177 14.74 12.48 -1.59
C ILE A 177 15.20 13.21 -2.87
N GLU A 178 16.09 14.19 -2.79
CA GLU A 178 16.59 14.99 -3.91
C GLU A 178 17.59 14.19 -4.77
#